data_f0dfb7f13a6d1f69c675781716fe80a6
#
_entry.id   f0dfb7f13a6d1f69c675781716fe80a6
#
_cell.length_a   1.000
_cell.length_b   1.000
_cell.length_c   1.000
_cell.angle_alpha   90.00
_cell.angle_beta   90.00
_cell.angle_gamma   90.00
#
_symmetry.space_group_name_H-M   'P 1'
#
loop_
_entity.id
_entity.type
_entity.pdbx_description
1 polymer ?
#
loop_
_entity_poly.entity_id
_entity_poly.type
_entity_poly.pdbx_seq_one_letter_code
_entity_poly.pdbx_strand_id
1 'polypeptide(L)'
;MKNKTISKTETFLKRTVAIILIALCLMPFGRGVKTAKAASLDYDDFDDVFLKTVEEYIGDNVSGEVALTADKEVIYDVESNEMGYIYDFTVNGQSGYATVLDTKGYPEVAEVYFDSVNPVLCSEYRDYKKVYVANTVYVLSDGESYYSASGEALPEDVVSALFEVAYRASSDVVPVISSETITYTARVETDVLAMAKRHPSIKDAGEIYTNACVPIAAANVIQFWDRYQTNLIENYTPGVLIGKNYLYKAPKDELKAVVGELYNLMGTNSGKAGTTISQFKSGMTAYCSDKGYGISYNSCMTNGKFDYSKAKENMKNGYPLVLFVDPFTLSEITANSGSDTIKYTKYNAEHCMAGFGYKDIKYTLSDGSTRTDNYIEISSCIKGCNDGYYNINYNAGIDDVYGIYIY
;
A
#
# COMPACT_ATOMS: atom_id res chain seq x y z
N MET A 1 -31.09 -7.09 41.25
CA MET A 1 -29.92 -7.04 40.35
C MET A 1 -29.92 -8.32 39.50
N LYS A 2 -30.26 -8.24 38.23
CA LYS A 2 -30.21 -9.40 37.31
C LYS A 2 -28.82 -9.43 36.66
N ASN A 3 -28.00 -10.41 37.08
CA ASN A 3 -26.75 -10.69 36.37
C ASN A 3 -27.08 -11.23 34.99
N LYS A 4 -26.79 -10.45 33.93
CA LYS A 4 -26.79 -10.89 32.53
C LYS A 4 -25.59 -11.83 32.34
N THR A 5 -25.83 -13.12 32.40
CA THR A 5 -24.83 -14.11 31.97
C THR A 5 -24.68 -13.99 30.47
N ILE A 6 -23.59 -13.39 30.00
CA ILE A 6 -23.25 -13.34 28.58
C ILE A 6 -23.01 -14.80 28.15
N SER A 7 -23.74 -15.27 27.15
CA SER A 7 -23.65 -16.65 26.69
C SER A 7 -22.23 -16.91 26.12
N LYS A 8 -21.73 -18.13 26.29
CA LYS A 8 -20.44 -18.54 25.71
C LYS A 8 -20.39 -18.32 24.18
N THR A 9 -21.53 -18.41 23.53
CA THR A 9 -21.73 -18.18 22.10
C THR A 9 -21.48 -16.71 21.73
N GLU A 10 -21.99 -15.75 22.53
CA GLU A 10 -21.75 -14.30 22.29
C GLU A 10 -20.26 -13.91 22.45
N THR A 11 -19.58 -14.53 23.39
CA THR A 11 -18.14 -14.32 23.61
C THR A 11 -17.30 -14.96 22.50
N PHE A 12 -17.70 -16.12 21.99
CA PHE A 12 -17.05 -16.80 20.88
C PHE A 12 -17.28 -16.03 19.58
N LEU A 13 -18.49 -15.60 19.28
CA LEU A 13 -18.81 -14.82 18.09
C LEU A 13 -18.03 -13.50 18.05
N LYS A 14 -17.95 -12.76 19.18
CA LYS A 14 -17.14 -11.54 19.30
C LYS A 14 -15.65 -11.80 19.11
N ARG A 15 -15.14 -12.97 19.54
CA ARG A 15 -13.75 -13.36 19.28
C ARG A 15 -13.50 -13.74 17.84
N THR A 16 -14.44 -14.46 17.19
CA THR A 16 -14.34 -14.83 15.77
C THR A 16 -14.42 -13.60 14.87
N VAL A 17 -15.35 -12.67 15.15
CA VAL A 17 -15.44 -11.38 14.44
C VAL A 17 -14.17 -10.55 14.66
N ALA A 18 -13.62 -10.52 15.86
CA ALA A 18 -12.36 -9.82 16.13
C ALA A 18 -11.16 -10.47 15.40
N ILE A 19 -11.13 -11.80 15.28
CA ILE A 19 -10.09 -12.51 14.51
C ILE A 19 -10.27 -12.26 13.01
N ILE A 20 -11.50 -12.26 12.49
CA ILE A 20 -11.80 -11.93 11.09
C ILE A 20 -11.45 -10.47 10.81
N LEU A 21 -11.80 -9.53 11.69
CA LEU A 21 -11.41 -8.12 11.58
C LEU A 21 -9.89 -7.93 11.68
N ILE A 22 -9.20 -8.71 12.51
CA ILE A 22 -7.73 -8.69 12.60
C ILE A 22 -7.12 -9.28 11.32
N ALA A 23 -7.69 -10.37 10.77
CA ALA A 23 -7.27 -10.92 9.49
C ALA A 23 -7.50 -9.92 8.33
N LEU A 24 -8.62 -9.18 8.33
CA LEU A 24 -8.91 -8.10 7.39
C LEU A 24 -7.89 -6.95 7.45
N CYS A 25 -7.29 -6.72 8.62
CA CYS A 25 -6.23 -5.72 8.81
C CYS A 25 -4.85 -6.18 8.30
N LEU A 26 -4.69 -7.46 7.91
CA LEU A 26 -3.41 -8.05 7.53
C LEU A 26 -3.18 -8.10 6.00
N MET A 27 -3.95 -7.34 5.19
CA MET A 27 -3.98 -7.56 3.75
C MET A 27 -2.94 -6.79 2.94
N PRO A 28 -2.26 -7.44 1.99
CA PRO A 28 -1.48 -6.76 0.97
C PRO A 28 -2.41 -6.17 -0.10
N PHE A 29 -2.36 -4.85 -0.29
CA PHE A 29 -3.00 -4.19 -1.43
C PHE A 29 -2.28 -4.56 -2.73
N GLY A 30 -3.07 -4.83 -3.76
CA GLY A 30 -2.67 -5.45 -5.01
C GLY A 30 -1.56 -4.73 -5.79
N ARG A 31 -0.85 -5.52 -6.57
CA ARG A 31 0.14 -5.07 -7.54
C ARG A 31 -0.55 -4.37 -8.71
N GLY A 32 0.06 -3.30 -9.20
CA GLY A 32 -0.48 -2.47 -10.29
C GLY A 32 -0.70 -3.23 -11.60
N VAL A 33 -1.85 -3.03 -12.17
CA VAL A 33 -2.33 -3.66 -13.42
C VAL A 33 -1.98 -2.79 -14.62
N LYS A 34 -1.48 -3.41 -15.69
CA LYS A 34 -1.29 -2.75 -17.00
C LYS A 34 -2.61 -2.71 -17.75
N THR A 35 -3.09 -1.52 -18.10
CA THR A 35 -4.27 -1.39 -18.97
C THR A 35 -3.90 -1.62 -20.42
N ALA A 36 -4.40 -2.69 -21.01
CA ALA A 36 -4.57 -2.85 -22.46
C ALA A 36 -6.06 -3.12 -22.75
N LYS A 37 -6.44 -2.95 -23.98
CA LYS A 37 -7.82 -3.01 -24.50
C LYS A 37 -8.52 -4.32 -24.09
N ALA A 38 -9.72 -4.23 -23.54
CA ALA A 38 -10.55 -5.38 -23.18
C ALA A 38 -10.70 -6.35 -24.36
N ALA A 39 -9.94 -7.43 -24.31
CA ALA A 39 -10.29 -8.68 -25.00
C ALA A 39 -10.99 -9.55 -23.96
N SER A 40 -11.98 -10.33 -24.37
CA SER A 40 -12.54 -11.37 -23.49
C SER A 40 -11.40 -12.31 -23.12
N LEU A 41 -11.11 -12.43 -21.82
CA LEU A 41 -10.12 -13.38 -21.35
C LEU A 41 -10.60 -14.80 -21.67
N ASP A 42 -9.70 -15.60 -22.22
CA ASP A 42 -9.89 -17.02 -22.31
C ASP A 42 -9.57 -17.66 -20.94
N TYR A 43 -10.23 -18.76 -20.59
CA TYR A 43 -10.01 -19.46 -19.31
C TYR A 43 -8.55 -19.93 -19.15
N ASP A 44 -7.83 -20.11 -20.25
CA ASP A 44 -6.42 -20.51 -20.27
C ASP A 44 -5.49 -19.41 -19.69
N ASP A 45 -5.86 -18.12 -19.77
CA ASP A 45 -5.05 -17.01 -19.26
C ASP A 45 -4.88 -17.04 -17.72
N PHE A 46 -5.88 -17.52 -16.98
CA PHE A 46 -5.79 -17.65 -15.52
C PHE A 46 -4.85 -18.78 -15.11
N ASP A 47 -4.91 -19.90 -15.80
CA ASP A 47 -4.07 -21.07 -15.53
C ASP A 47 -2.60 -20.75 -15.84
N ASP A 48 -2.32 -20.07 -16.95
CA ASP A 48 -0.97 -19.63 -17.34
C ASP A 48 -0.36 -18.64 -16.33
N VAL A 49 -1.13 -17.68 -15.84
CA VAL A 49 -0.65 -16.70 -14.83
C VAL A 49 -0.40 -17.39 -13.49
N PHE A 50 -1.28 -18.31 -13.09
CA PHE A 50 -1.09 -19.11 -11.88
C PHE A 50 0.17 -19.96 -11.96
N LEU A 51 0.32 -20.75 -13.02
CA LEU A 51 1.47 -21.63 -13.26
C LEU A 51 2.78 -20.83 -13.24
N LYS A 52 2.84 -19.77 -14.02
CA LYS A 52 4.01 -18.90 -14.11
C LYS A 52 4.39 -18.30 -12.75
N THR A 53 3.41 -17.85 -11.97
CA THR A 53 3.69 -17.24 -10.64
C THR A 53 4.22 -18.28 -9.67
N VAL A 54 3.63 -19.49 -9.66
CA VAL A 54 4.10 -20.58 -8.79
C VAL A 54 5.50 -21.04 -9.23
N GLU A 55 5.75 -21.18 -10.53
CA GLU A 55 7.07 -21.55 -11.07
C GLU A 55 8.13 -20.50 -10.75
N GLU A 56 7.85 -19.22 -10.92
CA GLU A 56 8.77 -18.12 -10.57
C GLU A 56 9.07 -18.11 -9.06
N TYR A 57 8.08 -18.33 -8.21
CA TYR A 57 8.27 -18.36 -6.76
C TYR A 57 9.07 -19.58 -6.29
N ILE A 58 8.87 -20.73 -6.92
CA ILE A 58 9.58 -21.98 -6.61
C ILE A 58 11.00 -21.95 -7.17
N GLY A 59 11.19 -21.44 -8.41
CA GLY A 59 12.50 -21.37 -9.07
C GLY A 59 13.55 -20.64 -8.25
N ASP A 60 13.16 -19.68 -7.43
CA ASP A 60 14.05 -18.93 -6.55
C ASP A 60 14.31 -19.62 -5.19
N ASN A 61 13.45 -20.55 -4.75
CA ASN A 61 13.47 -21.07 -3.37
C ASN A 61 13.48 -22.60 -3.22
N VAL A 62 13.08 -23.38 -4.22
CA VAL A 62 12.94 -24.84 -4.07
C VAL A 62 13.29 -25.59 -5.36
N SER A 63 14.19 -26.57 -5.28
CA SER A 63 14.47 -27.50 -6.37
C SER A 63 13.45 -28.65 -6.33
N GLY A 64 12.42 -28.65 -7.15
CA GLY A 64 11.43 -29.72 -7.21
C GLY A 64 10.40 -29.56 -8.32
N GLU A 65 9.73 -30.67 -8.66
CA GLU A 65 8.68 -30.73 -9.65
C GLU A 65 7.37 -30.20 -9.04
N VAL A 66 6.71 -29.26 -9.71
CA VAL A 66 5.37 -28.75 -9.34
C VAL A 66 4.34 -29.68 -9.93
N ALA A 67 3.64 -30.42 -9.10
CA ALA A 67 2.46 -31.14 -9.51
C ALA A 67 1.22 -30.29 -9.18
N LEU A 68 0.59 -29.74 -10.20
CA LEU A 68 -0.66 -29.02 -10.04
C LEU A 68 -1.80 -30.04 -9.97
N THR A 69 -2.62 -29.93 -8.93
CA THR A 69 -3.93 -30.58 -8.93
C THR A 69 -4.84 -29.76 -9.82
N ALA A 70 -5.52 -30.39 -10.77
CA ALA A 70 -6.32 -29.70 -11.78
C ALA A 70 -7.63 -29.09 -11.25
N ASP A 71 -7.88 -29.15 -9.97
CA ASP A 71 -9.12 -28.67 -9.36
C ASP A 71 -8.99 -27.17 -9.05
N LYS A 72 -9.73 -26.36 -9.80
CA LYS A 72 -9.95 -24.95 -9.53
C LYS A 72 -11.42 -24.69 -9.24
N GLU A 73 -11.69 -23.79 -8.30
CA GLU A 73 -13.05 -23.38 -7.97
C GLU A 73 -13.26 -21.90 -8.25
N VAL A 74 -14.44 -21.57 -8.79
CA VAL A 74 -14.82 -20.19 -9.08
C VAL A 74 -15.04 -19.43 -7.79
N ILE A 75 -14.54 -18.21 -7.73
CA ILE A 75 -14.83 -17.24 -6.67
C ILE A 75 -15.61 -16.06 -7.22
N TYR A 76 -16.42 -15.49 -6.33
CA TYR A 76 -17.38 -14.44 -6.63
C TYR A 76 -17.04 -13.19 -5.83
N ASP A 77 -17.40 -12.03 -6.36
CA ASP A 77 -17.43 -10.78 -5.58
C ASP A 77 -18.69 -10.73 -4.69
N VAL A 78 -18.79 -9.66 -3.92
CA VAL A 78 -19.93 -9.41 -3.01
C VAL A 78 -21.25 -9.14 -3.75
N GLU A 79 -21.22 -8.85 -5.05
CA GLU A 79 -22.36 -8.67 -5.94
C GLU A 79 -22.71 -9.96 -6.68
N SER A 80 -22.03 -11.05 -6.36
CA SER A 80 -22.18 -12.39 -6.98
C SER A 80 -21.74 -12.49 -8.44
N ASN A 81 -20.87 -11.58 -8.91
CA ASN A 81 -20.18 -11.73 -10.18
C ASN A 81 -18.96 -12.64 -10.03
N GLU A 82 -18.67 -13.44 -11.06
CA GLU A 82 -17.43 -14.22 -11.11
C GLU A 82 -16.23 -13.27 -11.16
N MET A 83 -15.25 -13.46 -10.25
CA MET A 83 -14.10 -12.59 -10.17
C MET A 83 -12.75 -13.33 -10.23
N GLY A 84 -12.74 -14.64 -10.34
CA GLY A 84 -11.52 -15.41 -10.44
C GLY A 84 -11.66 -16.85 -9.97
N TYR A 85 -10.51 -17.45 -9.59
CA TYR A 85 -10.41 -18.85 -9.21
C TYR A 85 -9.53 -19.06 -7.99
N ILE A 86 -9.86 -20.09 -7.19
CA ILE A 86 -8.97 -20.68 -6.20
C ILE A 86 -8.38 -21.96 -6.81
N TYR A 87 -7.07 -22.10 -6.72
CA TYR A 87 -6.31 -23.26 -7.16
C TYR A 87 -5.74 -24.00 -5.97
N ASP A 88 -5.94 -25.32 -5.92
CA ASP A 88 -5.15 -26.20 -5.06
C ASP A 88 -3.94 -26.73 -5.82
N PHE A 89 -2.80 -26.80 -5.17
CA PHE A 89 -1.59 -27.36 -5.76
C PHE A 89 -0.76 -28.13 -4.74
N THR A 90 0.16 -28.94 -5.26
CA THR A 90 1.15 -29.66 -4.45
C THR A 90 2.54 -29.41 -5.02
N VAL A 91 3.47 -29.01 -4.15
CA VAL A 91 4.86 -28.81 -4.49
C VAL A 91 5.72 -29.64 -3.55
N ASN A 92 6.58 -30.52 -4.10
CA ASN A 92 7.41 -31.42 -3.31
C ASN A 92 6.64 -32.22 -2.23
N GLY A 93 5.38 -32.57 -2.50
CA GLY A 93 4.53 -33.28 -1.56
C GLY A 93 3.89 -32.38 -0.48
N GLN A 94 4.09 -31.07 -0.52
CA GLN A 94 3.44 -30.10 0.34
C GLN A 94 2.24 -29.49 -0.39
N SER A 95 1.08 -29.51 0.25
CA SER A 95 -0.13 -28.90 -0.30
C SER A 95 -0.07 -27.38 -0.18
N GLY A 96 -0.67 -26.69 -1.14
CA GLY A 96 -0.82 -25.23 -1.11
C GLY A 96 -2.06 -24.80 -1.85
N TYR A 97 -2.41 -23.52 -1.75
CA TYR A 97 -3.46 -22.93 -2.58
C TYR A 97 -3.06 -21.55 -3.06
N ALA A 98 -3.66 -21.13 -4.17
CA ALA A 98 -3.51 -19.79 -4.71
C ALA A 98 -4.87 -19.24 -5.14
N THR A 99 -5.03 -17.90 -5.04
CA THR A 99 -6.20 -17.20 -5.54
C THR A 99 -5.78 -16.26 -6.65
N VAL A 100 -6.39 -16.42 -7.82
CA VAL A 100 -6.17 -15.60 -9.00
C VAL A 100 -7.45 -14.85 -9.31
N LEU A 101 -7.37 -13.51 -9.32
CA LEU A 101 -8.51 -12.63 -9.54
C LEU A 101 -8.48 -12.04 -10.95
N ASP A 102 -9.65 -11.82 -11.54
CA ASP A 102 -9.80 -10.94 -12.70
C ASP A 102 -9.79 -9.47 -12.23
N THR A 103 -8.68 -8.82 -12.42
CA THR A 103 -8.56 -7.38 -12.17
C THR A 103 -8.75 -6.60 -13.48
N LYS A 104 -10.02 -6.43 -13.89
CA LYS A 104 -10.44 -5.67 -15.09
C LYS A 104 -9.92 -6.24 -16.41
N GLY A 105 -10.13 -7.54 -16.59
CA GLY A 105 -9.76 -8.23 -17.82
C GLY A 105 -8.33 -8.77 -17.84
N TYR A 106 -7.67 -8.84 -16.66
CA TYR A 106 -6.36 -9.47 -16.50
C TYR A 106 -6.33 -10.34 -15.26
N PRO A 107 -5.85 -11.59 -15.37
CA PRO A 107 -5.62 -12.44 -14.22
C PRO A 107 -4.44 -11.93 -13.40
N GLU A 108 -4.62 -11.82 -12.09
CA GLU A 108 -3.59 -11.43 -11.13
C GLU A 108 -3.63 -12.36 -9.92
N VAL A 109 -2.47 -12.85 -9.50
CA VAL A 109 -2.39 -13.67 -8.29
C VAL A 109 -2.51 -12.77 -7.07
N ALA A 110 -3.62 -12.91 -6.34
CA ALA A 110 -3.91 -12.16 -5.13
C ALA A 110 -3.20 -12.75 -3.92
N GLU A 111 -3.12 -14.09 -3.86
CA GLU A 111 -2.50 -14.81 -2.74
C GLU A 111 -1.97 -16.17 -3.14
N VAL A 112 -0.87 -16.60 -2.51
CA VAL A 112 -0.32 -17.96 -2.61
C VAL A 112 0.12 -18.40 -1.22
N TYR A 113 -0.32 -19.58 -0.80
CA TYR A 113 0.07 -20.19 0.47
C TYR A 113 0.62 -21.59 0.25
N PHE A 114 1.74 -21.87 0.90
CA PHE A 114 2.37 -23.18 0.98
C PHE A 114 2.09 -23.79 2.35
N ASP A 115 2.11 -25.13 2.44
CA ASP A 115 1.78 -25.90 3.65
C ASP A 115 0.38 -25.57 4.22
N SER A 116 -0.55 -25.21 3.35
CA SER A 116 -1.89 -24.80 3.76
C SER A 116 -2.95 -25.35 2.81
N VAL A 117 -4.11 -25.65 3.35
CA VAL A 117 -5.30 -25.98 2.60
C VAL A 117 -6.28 -24.82 2.72
N ASN A 118 -6.86 -24.39 1.60
CA ASN A 118 -7.86 -23.32 1.67
C ASN A 118 -9.10 -23.82 2.43
N PRO A 119 -9.51 -23.16 3.51
CA PRO A 119 -10.58 -23.62 4.39
C PRO A 119 -11.95 -23.69 3.69
N VAL A 120 -12.16 -22.96 2.57
CA VAL A 120 -13.43 -22.97 1.83
C VAL A 120 -13.53 -24.10 0.78
N LEU A 121 -12.44 -24.84 0.54
CA LEU A 121 -12.41 -25.97 -0.40
C LEU A 121 -12.75 -27.33 0.25
N CYS A 122 -13.30 -27.32 1.45
CA CYS A 122 -13.75 -28.57 2.07
C CYS A 122 -14.98 -29.11 1.35
N SER A 123 -15.07 -30.45 1.28
CA SER A 123 -16.13 -31.17 0.55
C SER A 123 -17.55 -30.86 1.03
N GLU A 124 -17.71 -30.42 2.27
CA GLU A 124 -19.00 -30.13 2.89
C GLU A 124 -19.66 -28.86 2.31
N TYR A 125 -18.87 -27.94 1.77
CA TYR A 125 -19.37 -26.68 1.22
C TYR A 125 -19.07 -26.53 -0.28
N ARG A 126 -18.87 -27.64 -0.99
CA ARG A 126 -18.55 -27.64 -2.41
C ARG A 126 -19.59 -26.91 -3.26
N ASP A 127 -20.86 -27.02 -2.92
CA ASP A 127 -21.98 -26.42 -3.65
C ASP A 127 -22.25 -24.96 -3.26
N TYR A 128 -21.58 -24.43 -2.25
CA TYR A 128 -21.73 -23.03 -1.85
C TYR A 128 -20.87 -22.13 -2.72
N LYS A 129 -21.41 -20.94 -3.04
CA LYS A 129 -20.60 -19.90 -3.67
C LYS A 129 -19.51 -19.44 -2.69
N LYS A 130 -18.27 -19.34 -3.17
CA LYS A 130 -17.14 -18.82 -2.41
C LYS A 130 -17.01 -17.34 -2.72
N VAL A 131 -17.48 -16.48 -1.83
CA VAL A 131 -17.39 -15.02 -1.97
C VAL A 131 -16.07 -14.58 -1.39
N TYR A 132 -15.23 -14.00 -2.23
CA TYR A 132 -13.94 -13.42 -1.82
C TYR A 132 -14.16 -12.02 -1.26
N VAL A 133 -13.85 -11.84 -0.02
CA VAL A 133 -13.93 -10.54 0.65
C VAL A 133 -12.58 -9.84 0.62
N ALA A 134 -11.52 -10.62 0.86
CA ALA A 134 -10.16 -10.12 0.92
C ALA A 134 -9.19 -11.30 1.12
N ASN A 135 -7.87 -11.07 1.09
CA ASN A 135 -6.86 -12.12 1.27
C ASN A 135 -7.17 -12.97 2.52
N THR A 136 -7.24 -14.28 2.37
CA THR A 136 -7.60 -15.26 3.40
C THR A 136 -9.02 -15.14 3.98
N VAL A 137 -9.83 -14.21 3.49
CA VAL A 137 -11.20 -13.98 3.99
C VAL A 137 -12.20 -14.32 2.90
N TYR A 138 -12.85 -15.45 3.10
CA TYR A 138 -13.93 -15.95 2.24
C TYR A 138 -15.21 -16.09 3.05
N VAL A 139 -16.31 -15.85 2.39
CA VAL A 139 -17.66 -16.10 2.91
C VAL A 139 -18.34 -17.11 2.00
N LEU A 140 -18.97 -18.13 2.58
CA LEU A 140 -19.74 -19.11 1.84
C LEU A 140 -21.18 -18.63 1.71
N SER A 141 -21.83 -18.85 0.56
CA SER A 141 -23.23 -18.52 0.36
C SER A 141 -23.99 -19.66 -0.33
N ASP A 142 -25.15 -20.01 0.22
CA ASP A 142 -26.12 -20.93 -0.39
C ASP A 142 -27.15 -20.20 -1.26
N GLY A 143 -27.04 -18.85 -1.38
CA GLY A 143 -27.95 -17.98 -2.10
C GLY A 143 -29.01 -17.31 -1.22
N GLU A 144 -29.23 -17.78 0.01
CA GLU A 144 -30.19 -17.20 0.97
C GLU A 144 -29.47 -16.69 2.22
N SER A 145 -28.40 -17.36 2.61
CA SER A 145 -27.64 -17.08 3.83
C SER A 145 -26.14 -17.07 3.55
N TYR A 146 -25.40 -16.50 4.50
CA TYR A 146 -23.96 -16.45 4.46
C TYR A 146 -23.36 -17.19 5.65
N TYR A 147 -22.22 -17.85 5.42
CA TYR A 147 -21.53 -18.67 6.40
C TYR A 147 -20.04 -18.33 6.41
N SER A 148 -19.41 -18.51 7.56
CA SER A 148 -17.94 -18.44 7.66
C SER A 148 -17.29 -19.61 6.92
N ALA A 149 -15.99 -19.56 6.71
CA ALA A 149 -15.22 -20.66 6.15
C ALA A 149 -15.31 -21.97 6.99
N SER A 150 -15.71 -21.88 8.26
CA SER A 150 -15.99 -23.02 9.13
C SER A 150 -17.46 -23.47 9.13
N GLY A 151 -18.30 -22.89 8.27
CA GLY A 151 -19.69 -23.24 8.11
C GLY A 151 -20.64 -22.69 9.17
N GLU A 152 -20.19 -21.75 10.01
CA GLU A 152 -21.07 -21.07 10.97
C GLU A 152 -21.87 -19.98 10.26
N ALA A 153 -23.20 -19.96 10.46
CA ALA A 153 -24.05 -18.91 9.89
C ALA A 153 -23.61 -17.53 10.40
N LEU A 154 -23.43 -16.59 9.49
CA LEU A 154 -23.02 -15.22 9.80
C LEU A 154 -24.28 -14.34 9.99
N PRO A 155 -24.36 -13.56 11.08
CA PRO A 155 -25.39 -12.55 11.24
C PRO A 155 -25.33 -11.48 10.14
N GLU A 156 -26.50 -10.92 9.79
CA GLU A 156 -26.63 -9.95 8.69
C GLU A 156 -25.76 -8.69 8.89
N ASP A 157 -25.63 -8.21 10.13
CA ASP A 157 -24.76 -7.08 10.47
C ASP A 157 -23.28 -7.39 10.26
N VAL A 158 -22.86 -8.63 10.49
CA VAL A 158 -21.49 -9.10 10.23
C VAL A 158 -21.22 -9.21 8.73
N VAL A 159 -22.16 -9.78 7.97
CA VAL A 159 -22.06 -9.88 6.51
C VAL A 159 -21.99 -8.50 5.88
N SER A 160 -22.88 -7.59 6.30
CA SER A 160 -22.89 -6.20 5.83
C SER A 160 -21.56 -5.50 6.10
N ALA A 161 -20.97 -5.67 7.28
CA ALA A 161 -19.67 -5.10 7.61
C ALA A 161 -18.54 -5.69 6.77
N LEU A 162 -18.54 -7.01 6.52
CA LEU A 162 -17.56 -7.68 5.66
C LEU A 162 -17.68 -7.18 4.20
N PHE A 163 -18.89 -7.06 3.69
CA PHE A 163 -19.13 -6.58 2.33
C PHE A 163 -18.80 -5.09 2.16
N GLU A 164 -19.05 -4.28 3.19
CA GLU A 164 -18.60 -2.89 3.19
C GLU A 164 -17.08 -2.78 3.08
N VAL A 165 -16.33 -3.66 3.78
CA VAL A 165 -14.87 -3.74 3.66
C VAL A 165 -14.45 -4.18 2.27
N ALA A 166 -15.07 -5.23 1.71
CA ALA A 166 -14.78 -5.71 0.35
C ALA A 166 -15.09 -4.63 -0.69
N TYR A 167 -16.23 -3.95 -0.56
CA TYR A 167 -16.63 -2.85 -1.44
C TYR A 167 -15.63 -1.69 -1.37
N ARG A 168 -15.20 -1.30 -0.18
CA ARG A 168 -14.16 -0.27 -0.01
C ARG A 168 -12.83 -0.74 -0.58
N ALA A 169 -12.40 -1.98 -0.32
CA ALA A 169 -11.17 -2.53 -0.88
C ALA A 169 -11.22 -2.63 -2.42
N SER A 170 -12.37 -2.90 -3.00
CA SER A 170 -12.55 -2.96 -4.46
C SER A 170 -12.75 -1.58 -5.10
N SER A 171 -13.37 -0.62 -4.40
CA SER A 171 -13.68 0.72 -4.93
C SER A 171 -12.54 1.71 -4.77
N ASP A 172 -11.69 1.55 -3.74
CA ASP A 172 -10.80 2.64 -3.33
C ASP A 172 -9.37 2.61 -3.90
N VAL A 173 -8.90 1.54 -4.51
CA VAL A 173 -7.47 1.49 -4.90
C VAL A 173 -7.17 0.77 -6.21
N VAL A 174 -8.02 0.84 -7.21
CA VAL A 174 -7.54 0.47 -8.55
C VAL A 174 -6.87 1.70 -9.15
N PRO A 175 -5.53 1.74 -9.19
CA PRO A 175 -4.86 2.89 -9.78
C PRO A 175 -5.14 2.94 -11.28
N VAL A 176 -5.52 4.11 -11.77
CA VAL A 176 -5.56 4.36 -13.21
C VAL A 176 -4.14 4.57 -13.69
N ILE A 177 -3.64 3.66 -14.53
CA ILE A 177 -2.31 3.77 -15.12
C ILE A 177 -2.41 4.40 -16.49
N SER A 178 -1.63 5.45 -16.70
CA SER A 178 -1.42 6.07 -18.01
C SER A 178 0.07 6.34 -18.22
N SER A 179 0.46 6.59 -19.45
CA SER A 179 1.83 6.97 -19.77
C SER A 179 1.86 8.10 -20.78
N GLU A 180 2.85 8.96 -20.66
CA GLU A 180 3.16 10.02 -21.58
C GLU A 180 4.61 9.88 -22.06
N THR A 181 4.86 10.06 -23.34
CA THR A 181 6.22 10.15 -23.89
C THR A 181 6.50 11.59 -24.31
N ILE A 182 7.48 12.21 -23.64
CA ILE A 182 7.94 13.55 -23.98
C ILE A 182 9.14 13.41 -24.90
N THR A 183 8.99 13.73 -26.18
CA THR A 183 10.10 13.81 -27.14
C THR A 183 10.70 15.21 -27.12
N TYR A 184 12.01 15.32 -27.00
CA TYR A 184 12.70 16.58 -26.86
C TYR A 184 14.00 16.66 -27.68
N THR A 185 14.40 17.89 -27.99
CA THR A 185 15.71 18.21 -28.59
C THR A 185 16.76 18.50 -27.49
N ALA A 186 16.31 18.97 -26.32
CA ALA A 186 17.16 19.14 -25.16
C ALA A 186 16.37 18.86 -23.86
N ARG A 187 17.05 18.25 -22.88
CA ARG A 187 16.54 17.96 -21.54
C ARG A 187 17.59 18.43 -20.51
N VAL A 188 17.17 19.25 -19.58
CA VAL A 188 18.05 19.80 -18.54
C VAL A 188 17.36 19.65 -17.17
N GLU A 189 18.04 19.04 -16.23
CA GLU A 189 17.66 19.10 -14.81
C GLU A 189 18.17 20.43 -14.26
N THR A 190 17.26 21.40 -14.03
CA THR A 190 17.61 22.78 -13.71
C THR A 190 17.83 23.03 -12.23
N ASP A 191 17.15 22.28 -11.36
CA ASP A 191 17.33 22.30 -9.90
C ASP A 191 17.02 20.91 -9.35
N VAL A 192 17.96 20.29 -8.64
CA VAL A 192 17.85 18.93 -8.13
C VAL A 192 18.42 18.85 -6.73
N LEU A 193 17.68 18.26 -5.83
CA LEU A 193 18.15 17.89 -4.50
C LEU A 193 17.68 16.48 -4.18
N ALA A 194 18.60 15.61 -3.82
CA ALA A 194 18.33 14.35 -3.14
C ALA A 194 18.92 14.42 -1.74
N MET A 195 18.09 14.30 -0.71
CA MET A 195 18.54 14.40 0.70
C MET A 195 19.32 13.16 1.13
N ALA A 196 19.17 12.05 0.39
CA ALA A 196 19.97 10.83 0.52
C ALA A 196 20.01 10.10 -0.83
N LYS A 197 21.04 9.32 -1.08
CA LYS A 197 21.11 8.48 -2.28
C LYS A 197 20.06 7.37 -2.27
N ARG A 198 19.70 6.86 -1.10
CA ARG A 198 18.57 6.00 -0.83
C ARG A 198 17.90 6.53 0.43
N HIS A 199 16.74 7.14 0.25
CA HIS A 199 15.95 7.69 1.34
C HIS A 199 15.24 6.59 2.15
N PRO A 200 14.66 6.89 3.33
CA PRO A 200 13.76 6.00 4.04
C PRO A 200 12.60 5.57 3.15
N SER A 201 12.24 4.30 3.21
CA SER A 201 11.18 3.73 2.38
C SER A 201 10.44 2.61 3.12
N ILE A 202 9.88 2.98 4.27
CA ILE A 202 8.93 2.13 4.98
C ILE A 202 7.65 2.15 4.15
N LYS A 203 7.20 0.98 3.73
CA LYS A 203 5.94 0.80 3.04
C LYS A 203 4.86 0.41 4.05
N ASP A 204 3.62 0.49 3.61
CA ASP A 204 2.50 0.09 4.44
C ASP A 204 2.79 -1.25 5.11
N ALA A 205 2.85 -1.20 6.44
CA ALA A 205 2.88 -2.37 7.28
C ALA A 205 1.45 -2.93 7.46
N GLY A 206 0.61 -2.77 6.44
CA GLY A 206 -0.82 -3.08 6.40
C GLY A 206 -1.20 -4.49 6.84
N GLU A 207 -0.20 -5.32 7.04
CA GLU A 207 -0.35 -6.59 7.76
C GLU A 207 -0.72 -6.41 9.25
N ILE A 208 -0.52 -5.21 9.82
CA ILE A 208 -0.70 -4.96 11.26
C ILE A 208 -1.58 -3.73 11.54
N TYR A 209 -1.58 -2.70 10.67
CA TYR A 209 -2.23 -1.41 10.93
C TYR A 209 -3.03 -0.92 9.73
N THR A 210 -4.36 -0.85 9.86
CA THR A 210 -5.25 -0.26 8.85
C THR A 210 -5.14 1.25 8.83
N ASN A 211 -5.25 1.85 7.65
CA ASN A 211 -5.21 3.32 7.45
C ASN A 211 -3.96 3.99 8.03
N ALA A 212 -2.81 3.30 7.99
CA ALA A 212 -1.58 3.71 8.63
C ALA A 212 -0.68 4.61 7.77
N CYS A 213 -1.16 5.14 6.64
CA CYS A 213 -0.33 5.94 5.73
C CYS A 213 0.36 7.11 6.45
N VAL A 214 -0.34 7.80 7.37
CA VAL A 214 0.24 8.91 8.14
C VAL A 214 1.29 8.43 9.15
N PRO A 215 1.05 7.41 10.01
CA PRO A 215 2.08 6.82 10.85
C PRO A 215 3.30 6.32 10.07
N ILE A 216 3.10 5.75 8.88
CA ILE A 216 4.19 5.25 8.03
C ILE A 216 5.01 6.41 7.44
N ALA A 217 4.36 7.45 6.92
CA ALA A 217 5.05 8.65 6.45
C ALA A 217 5.85 9.30 7.58
N ALA A 218 5.26 9.38 8.77
CA ALA A 218 5.93 9.87 9.98
C ALA A 218 7.13 9.01 10.36
N ALA A 219 7.01 7.68 10.35
CA ALA A 219 8.12 6.76 10.65
C ALA A 219 9.27 6.90 9.64
N ASN A 220 8.98 7.13 8.35
CA ASN A 220 10.01 7.46 7.36
C ASN A 220 10.76 8.75 7.73
N VAL A 221 10.06 9.77 8.21
CA VAL A 221 10.69 11.02 8.69
C VAL A 221 11.49 10.79 9.98
N ILE A 222 11.00 9.97 10.91
CA ILE A 222 11.74 9.58 12.11
C ILE A 222 13.03 8.85 11.73
N GLN A 223 12.96 7.86 10.83
CA GLN A 223 14.16 7.16 10.33
C GLN A 223 15.17 8.11 9.69
N PHE A 224 14.70 9.12 8.96
CA PHE A 224 15.56 10.14 8.38
C PHE A 224 16.31 10.94 9.47
N TRP A 225 15.60 11.38 10.49
CA TRP A 225 16.15 12.18 11.58
C TRP A 225 17.01 11.38 12.56
N ASP A 226 16.79 10.09 12.73
CA ASP A 226 17.58 9.21 13.60
C ASP A 226 19.08 9.18 13.24
N ARG A 227 19.41 9.56 12.00
CA ARG A 227 20.80 9.80 11.57
C ARG A 227 21.45 10.97 12.33
N TYR A 228 20.68 11.98 12.66
CA TYR A 228 21.17 13.24 13.23
C TYR A 228 20.83 13.34 14.71
N GLN A 229 19.73 12.77 15.11
CA GLN A 229 19.17 12.74 16.46
C GLN A 229 19.24 11.31 16.98
N THR A 230 20.39 10.93 17.52
CA THR A 230 20.64 9.55 17.98
C THR A 230 19.64 9.11 19.04
N ASN A 231 19.14 7.89 18.94
CA ASN A 231 18.11 7.31 19.80
C ASN A 231 16.66 7.82 19.59
N LEU A 232 16.34 8.47 18.47
CA LEU A 232 14.95 8.59 18.05
C LEU A 232 14.33 7.20 17.86
N ILE A 233 15.12 6.26 17.35
CA ILE A 233 14.77 4.84 17.28
C ILE A 233 15.79 4.08 18.15
N GLU A 234 15.30 3.48 19.21
CA GLU A 234 16.14 2.83 20.21
C GLU A 234 16.94 1.66 19.59
N ASN A 235 18.26 1.58 19.90
CA ASN A 235 19.17 0.54 19.42
C ASN A 235 19.20 0.35 17.89
N TYR A 236 18.89 1.38 17.13
CA TYR A 236 18.83 1.34 15.67
C TYR A 236 19.94 2.17 15.01
N THR A 237 20.41 1.72 13.88
CA THR A 237 21.32 2.48 13.01
C THR A 237 20.61 2.68 11.68
N PRO A 238 20.19 3.91 11.33
CA PRO A 238 19.27 4.15 10.21
C PRO A 238 19.87 3.88 8.84
N GLY A 239 21.19 3.89 8.71
CA GLY A 239 21.85 3.70 7.41
C GLY A 239 23.36 3.67 7.49
N VAL A 240 23.99 3.78 6.35
CA VAL A 240 25.46 3.80 6.20
C VAL A 240 25.90 4.95 5.30
N LEU A 241 27.04 5.55 5.60
CA LEU A 241 27.70 6.56 4.77
C LEU A 241 28.69 5.85 3.83
N ILE A 242 28.52 5.98 2.53
CA ILE A 242 29.46 5.46 1.52
C ILE A 242 29.98 6.66 0.71
N GLY A 243 31.20 7.07 0.98
CA GLY A 243 31.78 8.31 0.44
C GLY A 243 30.98 9.53 0.90
N LYS A 244 30.37 10.26 -0.03
CA LYS A 244 29.49 11.41 0.26
C LYS A 244 28.01 11.04 0.31
N ASN A 245 27.68 9.78 0.06
CA ASN A 245 26.30 9.32 -0.10
C ASN A 245 25.83 8.59 1.15
N TYR A 246 24.72 9.01 1.71
CA TYR A 246 24.04 8.26 2.77
C TYR A 246 22.97 7.35 2.17
N LEU A 247 22.98 6.08 2.60
CA LEU A 247 22.01 5.06 2.20
C LEU A 247 21.25 4.61 3.44
N TYR A 248 19.98 4.95 3.53
CA TYR A 248 19.12 4.44 4.58
C TYR A 248 18.92 2.94 4.42
N LYS A 249 18.87 2.22 5.53
CA LYS A 249 18.60 0.77 5.52
C LYS A 249 17.20 0.47 5.05
N ALA A 250 17.03 -0.71 4.47
CA ALA A 250 15.72 -1.26 4.21
C ALA A 250 14.92 -1.42 5.52
N PRO A 251 13.59 -1.33 5.47
CA PRO A 251 12.74 -1.50 6.64
C PRO A 251 12.98 -2.85 7.35
N LYS A 252 13.01 -2.81 8.66
CA LYS A 252 13.13 -3.95 9.56
C LYS A 252 12.06 -3.90 10.64
N ASP A 253 12.04 -4.89 11.51
CA ASP A 253 11.03 -5.01 12.56
C ASP A 253 11.04 -3.84 13.55
N GLU A 254 12.21 -3.25 13.82
CA GLU A 254 12.31 -2.05 14.66
C GLU A 254 11.49 -0.87 14.10
N LEU A 255 11.46 -0.72 12.78
CA LEU A 255 10.68 0.33 12.13
C LEU A 255 9.17 0.03 12.15
N LYS A 256 8.78 -1.24 12.13
CA LYS A 256 7.37 -1.62 12.35
C LYS A 256 6.90 -1.24 13.75
N ALA A 257 7.77 -1.40 14.76
CA ALA A 257 7.48 -0.96 16.13
C ALA A 257 7.27 0.55 16.22
N VAL A 258 8.10 1.35 15.53
CA VAL A 258 7.92 2.82 15.42
C VAL A 258 6.59 3.18 14.78
N VAL A 259 6.20 2.51 13.69
CA VAL A 259 4.88 2.72 13.06
C VAL A 259 3.76 2.43 14.04
N GLY A 260 3.85 1.33 14.81
CA GLY A 260 2.86 0.97 15.83
C GLY A 260 2.76 1.98 16.97
N GLU A 261 3.90 2.46 17.46
CA GLU A 261 3.94 3.50 18.49
C GLU A 261 3.28 4.79 17.98
N LEU A 262 3.65 5.25 16.79
CA LEU A 262 3.05 6.42 16.15
C LEU A 262 1.55 6.25 15.88
N TYR A 263 1.13 5.08 15.43
CA TYR A 263 -0.29 4.77 15.20
C TYR A 263 -1.12 4.97 16.47
N ASN A 264 -0.62 4.48 17.60
CA ASN A 264 -1.28 4.63 18.89
C ASN A 264 -1.24 6.09 19.39
N LEU A 265 -0.09 6.75 19.32
CA LEU A 265 0.09 8.14 19.77
C LEU A 265 -0.75 9.13 18.94
N MET A 266 -0.93 8.86 17.65
CA MET A 266 -1.81 9.64 16.77
C MET A 266 -3.28 9.34 16.99
N GLY A 267 -3.63 8.23 17.66
CA GLY A 267 -5.00 7.77 17.77
C GLY A 267 -5.62 7.50 16.39
N THR A 268 -4.86 6.89 15.49
CA THR A 268 -5.31 6.53 14.15
C THR A 268 -6.59 5.69 14.24
N ASN A 269 -7.58 5.97 13.39
CA ASN A 269 -8.92 5.38 13.42
C ASN A 269 -9.76 5.71 14.68
N SER A 270 -9.34 6.67 15.52
CA SER A 270 -10.13 7.13 16.64
C SER A 270 -11.14 8.18 16.18
N GLY A 271 -12.41 7.83 16.17
CA GLY A 271 -13.53 8.70 15.80
C GLY A 271 -13.84 8.75 14.29
N LYS A 272 -12.87 8.62 13.41
CA LYS A 272 -13.02 8.44 11.95
C LYS A 272 -11.88 7.57 11.41
N ALA A 273 -12.07 7.03 10.20
CA ALA A 273 -10.99 6.29 9.51
C ALA A 273 -9.80 7.21 9.23
N GLY A 274 -8.58 6.66 9.40
CA GLY A 274 -7.32 7.36 9.14
C GLY A 274 -6.85 8.24 10.30
N THR A 275 -5.96 9.18 9.97
CA THR A 275 -5.31 10.10 10.91
C THR A 275 -5.47 11.53 10.42
N THR A 276 -6.04 12.40 11.22
CA THR A 276 -6.14 13.83 10.90
C THR A 276 -4.79 14.53 11.05
N ILE A 277 -4.64 15.70 10.41
CA ILE A 277 -3.45 16.56 10.57
C ILE A 277 -3.19 16.93 12.03
N SER A 278 -4.23 17.18 12.80
CA SER A 278 -4.12 17.48 14.24
C SER A 278 -3.58 16.28 15.02
N GLN A 279 -4.10 15.07 14.74
CA GLN A 279 -3.64 13.82 15.35
C GLN A 279 -2.18 13.53 14.96
N PHE A 280 -1.82 13.71 13.69
CA PHE A 280 -0.44 13.61 13.21
C PHE A 280 0.51 14.50 14.03
N LYS A 281 0.21 15.81 14.13
CA LYS A 281 1.06 16.74 14.89
C LYS A 281 1.15 16.37 16.36
N SER A 282 0.03 16.03 16.98
CA SER A 282 0.02 15.62 18.40
C SER A 282 0.82 14.35 18.64
N GLY A 283 0.64 13.33 17.80
CA GLY A 283 1.34 12.04 17.94
C GLY A 283 2.84 12.15 17.68
N MET A 284 3.26 12.88 16.63
CA MET A 284 4.67 13.14 16.35
C MET A 284 5.34 13.97 17.48
N THR A 285 4.63 14.96 18.01
CA THR A 285 5.14 15.75 19.15
C THR A 285 5.30 14.87 20.39
N ALA A 286 4.34 14.01 20.69
CA ALA A 286 4.41 13.09 21.81
C ALA A 286 5.59 12.12 21.64
N TYR A 287 5.73 11.50 20.46
CA TYR A 287 6.84 10.61 20.16
C TYR A 287 8.21 11.28 20.35
N CYS A 288 8.43 12.44 19.72
CA CYS A 288 9.70 13.16 19.84
C CYS A 288 9.99 13.58 21.29
N SER A 289 8.98 14.07 22.02
CA SER A 289 9.11 14.47 23.42
C SER A 289 9.47 13.31 24.33
N ASP A 290 8.91 12.12 24.10
CA ASP A 290 9.27 10.91 24.87
C ASP A 290 10.75 10.53 24.67
N LYS A 291 11.30 10.77 23.49
CA LYS A 291 12.70 10.55 23.17
C LYS A 291 13.61 11.73 23.54
N GLY A 292 13.07 12.80 24.13
CA GLY A 292 13.80 13.97 24.60
C GLY A 292 14.08 15.04 23.54
N TYR A 293 13.36 15.02 22.40
CA TYR A 293 13.53 15.93 21.27
C TYR A 293 12.33 16.87 21.10
N GLY A 294 12.63 18.07 20.58
CA GLY A 294 11.60 18.98 20.08
C GLY A 294 11.30 18.73 18.61
N ILE A 295 10.15 19.19 18.15
CA ILE A 295 9.73 19.10 16.75
C ILE A 295 9.04 20.37 16.29
N SER A 296 9.29 20.81 15.05
CA SER A 296 8.57 21.90 14.39
C SER A 296 8.01 21.48 13.04
N TYR A 297 6.88 22.11 12.67
CA TYR A 297 6.11 21.86 11.46
C TYR A 297 6.08 23.12 10.61
N ASN A 298 6.92 23.17 9.58
CA ASN A 298 7.02 24.31 8.67
C ASN A 298 6.04 24.14 7.52
N SER A 299 4.92 24.88 7.55
CA SER A 299 3.91 24.76 6.49
C SER A 299 4.46 25.20 5.13
N CYS A 300 4.26 24.35 4.13
CA CYS A 300 4.54 24.64 2.73
C CYS A 300 3.29 25.15 1.99
N MET A 301 2.33 25.71 2.71
CA MET A 301 1.13 26.32 2.14
C MET A 301 1.23 27.83 2.13
N THR A 302 0.63 28.49 1.13
CA THR A 302 0.44 29.93 1.05
C THR A 302 -1.00 30.22 0.62
N ASN A 303 -1.76 30.90 1.46
CA ASN A 303 -3.19 31.18 1.23
C ASN A 303 -4.03 29.92 0.91
N GLY A 304 -3.79 28.83 1.63
CA GLY A 304 -4.49 27.55 1.44
C GLY A 304 -4.09 26.79 0.16
N LYS A 305 -3.02 27.20 -0.51
CA LYS A 305 -2.49 26.51 -1.70
C LYS A 305 -1.05 26.04 -1.46
N PHE A 306 -0.71 24.93 -2.04
CA PHE A 306 0.65 24.39 -1.99
C PHE A 306 1.65 25.38 -2.64
N ASP A 307 2.73 25.65 -1.93
CA ASP A 307 3.83 26.50 -2.36
C ASP A 307 5.10 25.67 -2.53
N TYR A 308 5.35 25.29 -3.79
CA TYR A 308 6.51 24.45 -4.13
C TYR A 308 7.84 25.12 -3.77
N SER A 309 7.92 26.46 -3.81
CA SER A 309 9.15 27.16 -3.43
C SER A 309 9.46 26.99 -1.95
N LYS A 310 8.44 27.06 -1.08
CA LYS A 310 8.59 26.76 0.36
C LYS A 310 8.96 25.30 0.61
N ALA A 311 8.38 24.35 -0.15
CA ALA A 311 8.75 22.95 -0.05
C ALA A 311 10.23 22.73 -0.40
N LYS A 312 10.72 23.33 -1.49
CA LYS A 312 12.15 23.29 -1.85
C LYS A 312 13.03 23.94 -0.79
N GLU A 313 12.62 25.07 -0.22
CA GLU A 313 13.36 25.74 0.85
C GLU A 313 13.49 24.86 2.09
N ASN A 314 12.40 24.21 2.53
CA ASN A 314 12.44 23.25 3.63
C ASN A 314 13.42 22.11 3.35
N MET A 315 13.34 21.49 2.18
CA MET A 315 14.24 20.39 1.81
C MET A 315 15.71 20.85 1.70
N LYS A 316 15.98 22.07 1.19
CA LYS A 316 17.32 22.66 1.17
C LYS A 316 17.89 22.89 2.59
N ASN A 317 17.01 23.16 3.56
CA ASN A 317 17.36 23.27 4.97
C ASN A 317 17.50 21.91 5.67
N GLY A 318 17.35 20.80 4.95
CA GLY A 318 17.46 19.45 5.50
C GLY A 318 16.17 18.92 6.14
N TYR A 319 15.02 19.55 5.89
CA TYR A 319 13.74 19.17 6.47
C TYR A 319 12.94 18.30 5.48
N PRO A 320 12.80 16.98 5.73
CA PRO A 320 11.95 16.13 4.93
C PRO A 320 10.50 16.59 5.03
N LEU A 321 9.72 16.28 3.98
CA LEU A 321 8.32 16.67 3.91
C LEU A 321 7.39 15.54 4.35
N VAL A 322 6.24 15.93 4.89
CA VAL A 322 5.05 15.08 4.98
C VAL A 322 3.95 15.72 4.14
N LEU A 323 3.43 14.98 3.16
CA LEU A 323 2.41 15.42 2.21
C LEU A 323 1.09 14.71 2.49
N PHE A 324 0.03 15.47 2.66
CA PHE A 324 -1.37 15.01 2.70
C PHE A 324 -2.01 15.30 1.36
N VAL A 325 -2.57 14.30 0.70
CA VAL A 325 -3.02 14.37 -0.69
C VAL A 325 -4.33 13.62 -0.91
N ASP A 326 -5.23 14.16 -1.76
CA ASP A 326 -6.50 13.55 -2.17
C ASP A 326 -7.07 14.22 -3.45
N PRO A 327 -7.27 13.53 -4.57
CA PRO A 327 -6.62 12.31 -4.98
C PRO A 327 -5.15 12.56 -5.34
N PHE A 328 -4.37 11.51 -5.60
CA PHE A 328 -2.96 11.68 -5.95
C PHE A 328 -2.52 10.82 -7.13
N THR A 329 -1.42 11.23 -7.75
CA THR A 329 -0.79 10.49 -8.85
C THR A 329 0.71 10.37 -8.62
N LEU A 330 1.20 9.15 -8.63
CA LEU A 330 2.64 8.88 -8.60
C LEU A 330 3.19 8.84 -10.02
N SER A 331 4.42 9.31 -10.20
CA SER A 331 5.11 9.35 -11.48
C SER A 331 6.42 8.57 -11.42
N GLU A 332 6.62 7.69 -12.40
CA GLU A 332 7.90 7.02 -12.65
C GLU A 332 8.47 7.56 -13.96
N ILE A 333 9.73 8.01 -13.95
CA ILE A 333 10.37 8.61 -15.13
C ILE A 333 11.41 7.62 -15.67
N THR A 334 11.23 7.20 -16.92
CA THR A 334 12.22 6.42 -17.66
C THR A 334 12.84 7.31 -18.74
N ALA A 335 14.11 7.67 -18.54
CA ALA A 335 14.85 8.49 -19.48
C ALA A 335 15.42 7.61 -20.63
N ASN A 336 15.16 8.01 -21.87
CA ASN A 336 15.69 7.41 -23.08
C ASN A 336 16.46 8.46 -23.89
N SER A 337 17.16 8.03 -24.94
CA SER A 337 17.83 8.98 -25.84
C SER A 337 16.82 9.80 -26.63
N GLY A 338 16.72 11.10 -26.35
CA GLY A 338 15.80 12.02 -27.03
C GLY A 338 14.34 11.97 -26.59
N SER A 339 14.01 11.16 -25.56
CA SER A 339 12.66 11.13 -24.97
C SER A 339 12.67 10.65 -23.53
N ASP A 340 11.73 11.14 -22.71
CA ASP A 340 11.40 10.57 -21.42
C ASP A 340 10.01 9.93 -21.51
N THR A 341 9.86 8.74 -20.95
CA THR A 341 8.55 8.13 -20.73
C THR A 341 8.18 8.30 -19.27
N ILE A 342 7.06 8.97 -19.01
CA ILE A 342 6.52 9.17 -17.68
C ILE A 342 5.32 8.26 -17.54
N LYS A 343 5.40 7.31 -16.60
CA LYS A 343 4.28 6.48 -16.21
C LYS A 343 3.59 7.15 -15.02
N TYR A 344 2.30 7.35 -15.14
CA TYR A 344 1.44 7.91 -14.09
C TYR A 344 0.58 6.80 -13.48
N THR A 345 0.57 6.74 -12.16
CA THR A 345 -0.29 5.82 -11.40
C THR A 345 -1.18 6.67 -10.49
N LYS A 346 -2.44 6.86 -10.91
CA LYS A 346 -3.41 7.70 -10.19
C LYS A 346 -4.22 6.86 -9.21
N TYR A 347 -4.33 7.35 -8.00
CA TYR A 347 -5.14 6.81 -6.92
C TYR A 347 -6.25 7.80 -6.56
N ASN A 348 -7.50 7.31 -6.46
CA ASN A 348 -8.64 8.13 -6.05
C ASN A 348 -8.90 7.90 -4.55
N ALA A 349 -7.94 8.28 -3.71
CA ALA A 349 -7.99 8.07 -2.27
C ALA A 349 -7.20 9.15 -1.53
N GLU A 350 -7.59 9.44 -0.29
CA GLU A 350 -6.77 10.18 0.66
C GLU A 350 -5.51 9.39 0.99
N HIS A 351 -4.36 10.05 1.00
CA HIS A 351 -3.10 9.41 1.31
C HIS A 351 -2.10 10.36 1.98
N CYS A 352 -1.05 9.75 2.58
CA CYS A 352 0.06 10.49 3.17
C CYS A 352 1.39 9.88 2.74
N MET A 353 2.32 10.73 2.31
CA MET A 353 3.66 10.36 1.82
C MET A 353 4.75 11.15 2.52
N ALA A 354 5.99 10.65 2.47
CA ALA A 354 7.17 11.39 2.89
C ALA A 354 8.01 11.83 1.69
N GLY A 355 8.44 13.11 1.69
CA GLY A 355 9.27 13.70 0.63
C GLY A 355 10.72 13.88 1.06
N PHE A 356 11.68 13.48 0.21
CA PHE A 356 13.10 13.47 0.52
C PHE A 356 13.99 14.10 -0.56
N GLY A 357 13.40 14.80 -1.48
CA GLY A 357 14.13 15.46 -2.55
C GLY A 357 13.19 16.12 -3.54
N TYR A 358 13.76 16.80 -4.51
CA TYR A 358 13.00 17.39 -5.61
C TYR A 358 13.84 17.40 -6.88
N LYS A 359 13.15 17.51 -8.01
CA LYS A 359 13.77 17.61 -9.33
C LYS A 359 12.92 18.47 -10.24
N ASP A 360 13.54 19.51 -10.82
CA ASP A 360 12.95 20.35 -11.86
C ASP A 360 13.57 19.96 -13.22
N ILE A 361 12.76 19.51 -14.16
CA ILE A 361 13.21 19.12 -15.50
C ILE A 361 12.63 20.08 -16.52
N LYS A 362 13.51 20.71 -17.31
CA LYS A 362 13.14 21.55 -18.44
C LYS A 362 13.42 20.81 -19.75
N TYR A 363 12.38 20.66 -20.53
CA TYR A 363 12.43 20.12 -21.90
C TYR A 363 12.37 21.22 -22.93
N THR A 364 13.15 21.11 -24.00
CA THR A 364 12.96 21.87 -25.26
C THR A 364 12.38 20.90 -26.26
N LEU A 365 11.16 21.14 -26.70
CA LEU A 365 10.45 20.24 -27.63
C LEU A 365 10.92 20.45 -29.07
N SER A 366 10.50 19.59 -30.00
CA SER A 366 10.91 19.63 -31.41
C SER A 366 10.43 20.86 -32.15
N ASP A 367 9.36 21.50 -31.69
CA ASP A 367 8.81 22.74 -32.20
C ASP A 367 9.49 24.01 -31.63
N GLY A 368 10.49 23.84 -30.77
CA GLY A 368 11.20 24.91 -30.06
C GLY A 368 10.50 25.45 -28.82
N SER A 369 9.32 24.97 -28.47
CA SER A 369 8.63 25.30 -27.22
C SER A 369 9.34 24.68 -26.02
N THR A 370 9.05 25.18 -24.82
CA THR A 370 9.62 24.61 -23.59
C THR A 370 8.54 24.15 -22.64
N ARG A 371 8.79 23.01 -21.97
CA ARG A 371 7.99 22.47 -20.88
C ARG A 371 8.87 22.33 -19.65
N THR A 372 8.35 22.65 -18.46
CA THR A 372 9.02 22.41 -17.19
C THR A 372 8.12 21.57 -16.32
N ASP A 373 8.64 20.45 -15.86
CA ASP A 373 7.97 19.57 -14.90
C ASP A 373 8.71 19.61 -13.57
N ASN A 374 7.94 19.76 -12.50
CA ASN A 374 8.43 19.92 -11.13
C ASN A 374 8.01 18.70 -10.32
N TYR A 375 8.97 18.06 -9.65
CA TYR A 375 8.79 16.81 -8.95
C TYR A 375 9.28 16.89 -7.50
N ILE A 376 8.55 16.25 -6.59
CA ILE A 376 9.05 15.88 -5.25
C ILE A 376 9.39 14.39 -5.30
N GLU A 377 10.61 14.02 -4.90
CA GLU A 377 11.02 12.64 -4.71
C GLU A 377 10.40 12.12 -3.40
N ILE A 378 9.64 11.04 -3.49
CA ILE A 378 8.80 10.56 -2.37
C ILE A 378 9.07 9.09 -2.04
N SER A 379 8.90 8.75 -0.75
CA SER A 379 8.51 7.43 -0.33
C SER A 379 6.99 7.33 -0.45
N SER A 380 6.52 6.39 -1.29
CA SER A 380 5.10 6.24 -1.58
C SER A 380 4.28 5.80 -0.38
N CYS A 381 4.90 5.18 0.64
CA CYS A 381 4.25 4.59 1.80
C CYS A 381 3.22 3.49 1.46
N ILE A 382 3.18 3.01 0.23
CA ILE A 382 2.24 1.99 -0.27
C ILE A 382 2.97 0.68 -0.53
N LYS A 383 2.48 -0.43 0.04
CA LYS A 383 3.01 -1.77 -0.22
C LYS A 383 2.85 -2.12 -1.71
N GLY A 384 3.88 -2.73 -2.29
CA GLY A 384 3.88 -3.11 -3.71
C GLY A 384 4.01 -1.94 -4.70
N CYS A 385 4.04 -0.69 -4.21
CA CYS A 385 4.27 0.48 -5.04
C CYS A 385 5.74 0.92 -4.96
N ASN A 386 6.36 1.21 -6.09
CA ASN A 386 7.70 1.77 -6.11
C ASN A 386 7.68 3.20 -5.54
N ASP A 387 8.80 3.59 -4.93
CA ASP A 387 9.06 5.01 -4.71
C ASP A 387 9.25 5.69 -6.06
N GLY A 388 8.93 6.95 -6.15
CA GLY A 388 8.98 7.68 -7.39
C GLY A 388 8.86 9.17 -7.15
N TYR A 389 8.09 9.83 -7.98
CA TYR A 389 7.92 11.27 -7.94
C TYR A 389 6.46 11.66 -7.81
N TYR A 390 6.20 12.69 -7.02
CA TYR A 390 4.95 13.44 -7.04
C TYR A 390 5.13 14.62 -8.00
N ASN A 391 4.47 14.56 -9.17
CA ASN A 391 4.55 15.62 -10.17
C ASN A 391 3.61 16.76 -9.80
N ILE A 392 4.17 17.92 -9.47
CA ILE A 392 3.43 19.11 -9.01
C ILE A 392 2.54 19.68 -10.13
N ASN A 393 3.00 19.62 -11.38
CA ASN A 393 2.27 20.17 -12.52
C ASN A 393 1.07 19.29 -12.92
N TYR A 394 1.12 18.00 -12.59
CA TYR A 394 0.09 17.03 -12.95
C TYR A 394 -0.97 16.85 -11.84
N ASN A 395 -0.58 17.06 -10.59
CA ASN A 395 -1.42 16.81 -9.42
C ASN A 395 -2.06 18.11 -8.92
N ALA A 396 -3.36 18.05 -8.59
CA ALA A 396 -4.11 19.16 -7.99
C ALA A 396 -4.55 18.89 -6.54
N GLY A 397 -4.44 17.63 -6.09
CA GLY A 397 -4.98 17.16 -4.79
C GLY A 397 -3.95 17.23 -3.66
N ILE A 398 -3.41 18.40 -3.36
CA ILE A 398 -2.59 18.61 -2.16
C ILE A 398 -3.43 19.33 -1.12
N ASP A 399 -3.71 18.66 0.00
CA ASP A 399 -4.46 19.22 1.12
C ASP A 399 -3.56 20.01 2.05
N ASP A 400 -2.41 19.44 2.42
CA ASP A 400 -1.45 20.11 3.29
C ASP A 400 -0.04 19.50 3.15
N VAL A 401 1.00 20.31 3.36
CA VAL A 401 2.40 19.87 3.33
C VAL A 401 3.20 20.56 4.43
N TYR A 402 3.99 19.78 5.15
CA TYR A 402 4.87 20.26 6.22
C TYR A 402 6.31 19.80 6.03
N GLY A 403 7.26 20.73 6.10
CA GLY A 403 8.67 20.42 6.37
C GLY A 403 8.86 20.12 7.85
N ILE A 404 9.46 18.99 8.17
CA ILE A 404 9.60 18.49 9.54
C ILE A 404 11.02 18.68 10.04
N TYR A 405 11.19 19.41 11.14
CA TYR A 405 12.47 19.61 11.81
C TYR A 405 12.40 19.09 13.25
N ILE A 406 13.30 18.13 13.57
CA ILE A 406 13.46 17.55 14.90
C ILE A 406 14.78 18.03 15.50
N TYR A 407 14.77 18.57 16.73
CA TYR A 407 15.91 19.22 17.37
C TYR A 407 16.04 18.88 18.85
#